data_0742c53a5a2b4ed2cfe687d9b0f5faba
#
_entry.id   0742c53a5a2b4ed2cfe687d9b0f5faba
#
_cell.length_a   1.000
_cell.length_b   1.000
_cell.length_c   1.000
_cell.angle_alpha   90.00
_cell.angle_beta   90.00
_cell.angle_gamma   90.00
#
_symmetry.space_group_name_H-M   'P 1'
#
loop_
_entity.id
_entity.type
_entity.pdbx_description
1 polymer ?
#
loop_
_entity_poly.entity_id
_entity_poly.type
_entity_poly.pdbx_seq_one_letter_code
_entity_poly.pdbx_strand_id
1 'polypeptide(L)'
;MRSTRSIEILCLALATLVLVWSRALTTQPWPVLALLGAFTIAIVAFRDRRFLPGRTRTKLQIESWSMVIFVTGVLWFTGKSSSPLLNLYLLPITLSALTLGRFTTLAQVAVIAACHLALAAATPGVDVASMAYASRAIGELAPYLLVAYLTTALSADITEAREHIENLAQTDVLTGLFNVRRFNEIWQREHAACERDHKPYALLMIDMDKLKDINDDFGHDGGNSALMLVAQCLQRSIRGTDFAARFGGDEFAVLLPGASPDVAEAVVKRVRHNVYKTTLDLRSRMIRCSVSIGVANHPKDGREMRELLSIADGNMYRDKELRRAPGTQVKA
;
A
#
# COMPACT_ATOMS: atom_id res chain seq x y z
N MET A 1 -8.45 -2.69 -1.00
CA MET A 1 -9.50 -2.22 -1.94
C MET A 1 -10.72 -3.15 -2.07
N ARG A 2 -10.60 -4.50 -1.98
CA ARG A 2 -11.79 -5.39 -2.02
C ARG A 2 -12.64 -5.30 -0.75
N SER A 3 -12.06 -5.16 0.42
CA SER A 3 -12.78 -5.12 1.70
C SER A 3 -13.66 -3.86 1.90
N THR A 4 -13.23 -2.70 1.43
CA THR A 4 -14.01 -1.45 1.52
C THR A 4 -15.29 -1.53 0.67
N ARG A 5 -15.20 -2.08 -0.55
CA ARG A 5 -16.37 -2.31 -1.40
C ARG A 5 -17.42 -3.22 -0.78
N SER A 6 -16.97 -4.24 -0.06
CA SER A 6 -17.88 -5.18 0.61
C SER A 6 -18.67 -4.50 1.73
N ILE A 7 -18.05 -3.57 2.46
CA ILE A 7 -18.71 -2.84 3.56
C ILE A 7 -19.73 -1.82 3.01
N GLU A 8 -19.40 -1.10 1.94
CA GLU A 8 -20.32 -0.16 1.29
C GLU A 8 -21.56 -0.88 0.72
N ILE A 9 -21.35 -2.01 0.02
CA ILE A 9 -22.44 -2.84 -0.50
C ILE A 9 -23.28 -3.41 0.64
N LEU A 10 -22.66 -3.84 1.72
CA LEU A 10 -23.34 -4.35 2.91
C LEU A 10 -24.19 -3.25 3.56
N CYS A 11 -23.66 -2.02 3.65
CA CYS A 11 -24.38 -0.87 4.21
C CYS A 11 -25.64 -0.54 3.39
N LEU A 12 -25.50 -0.50 2.05
CA LEU A 12 -26.63 -0.29 1.14
C LEU A 12 -27.63 -1.43 1.18
N ALA A 13 -27.17 -2.68 1.20
CA ALA A 13 -28.03 -3.86 1.27
C ALA A 13 -28.81 -3.91 2.60
N LEU A 14 -28.13 -3.58 3.72
CA LEU A 14 -28.76 -3.55 5.03
C LEU A 14 -29.77 -2.40 5.13
N ALA A 15 -29.43 -1.21 4.62
CA ALA A 15 -30.34 -0.06 4.59
C ALA A 15 -31.57 -0.34 3.70
N THR A 16 -31.38 -1.01 2.53
CA THR A 16 -32.50 -1.41 1.67
C THR A 16 -33.36 -2.52 2.30
N LEU A 17 -32.73 -3.53 2.94
CA LEU A 17 -33.45 -4.60 3.64
C LEU A 17 -34.32 -4.02 4.75
N VAL A 18 -33.79 -3.12 5.54
CA VAL A 18 -34.52 -2.47 6.62
C VAL A 18 -35.62 -1.55 6.11
N LEU A 19 -35.40 -0.87 4.98
CA LEU A 19 -36.44 -0.08 4.31
C LEU A 19 -37.61 -0.95 3.82
N VAL A 20 -37.29 -2.11 3.22
CA VAL A 20 -38.32 -3.06 2.77
C VAL A 20 -39.10 -3.63 3.95
N TRP A 21 -38.41 -3.90 5.06
CA TRP A 21 -39.04 -4.42 6.28
C TRP A 21 -39.75 -3.34 7.07
N SER A 22 -39.28 -2.07 7.03
CA SER A 22 -39.79 -0.93 7.79
C SER A 22 -40.93 -0.18 7.12
N ARG A 23 -41.53 -0.69 6.02
CA ARG A 23 -42.83 -0.14 5.54
C ARG A 23 -43.86 0.02 6.65
N ALA A 24 -43.65 -0.71 7.77
CA ALA A 24 -44.43 -0.57 9.02
C ALA A 24 -43.94 0.56 9.96
N LEU A 25 -42.73 1.12 9.75
CA LEU A 25 -42.10 2.05 10.70
C LEU A 25 -42.09 3.53 10.25
N THR A 26 -42.32 3.81 8.95
CA THR A 26 -42.33 5.16 8.44
C THR A 26 -43.61 5.49 7.67
N THR A 27 -44.31 6.50 8.12
CA THR A 27 -45.49 7.07 7.41
C THR A 27 -45.09 7.78 6.09
N GLN A 28 -43.79 8.07 5.91
CA GLN A 28 -43.25 8.71 4.71
C GLN A 28 -41.92 8.14 4.31
N PRO A 29 -41.84 7.19 3.35
CA PRO A 29 -40.60 6.54 2.92
C PRO A 29 -39.67 7.43 2.04
N TRP A 30 -40.22 8.53 1.45
CA TRP A 30 -39.51 9.34 0.47
C TRP A 30 -38.19 9.95 0.95
N PRO A 31 -38.07 10.53 2.18
CA PRO A 31 -36.81 11.09 2.63
C PRO A 31 -35.71 10.05 2.75
N VAL A 32 -36.02 8.83 3.17
CA VAL A 32 -35.06 7.74 3.33
C VAL A 32 -34.60 7.22 1.97
N LEU A 33 -35.53 7.13 1.00
CA LEU A 33 -35.21 6.78 -0.39
C LEU A 33 -34.32 7.82 -1.05
N ALA A 34 -34.59 9.12 -0.80
CA ALA A 34 -33.75 10.22 -1.30
C ALA A 34 -32.34 10.18 -0.70
N LEU A 35 -32.20 9.90 0.60
CA LEU A 35 -30.91 9.71 1.27
C LEU A 35 -30.14 8.51 0.69
N LEU A 36 -30.81 7.40 0.44
CA LEU A 36 -30.23 6.21 -0.20
C LEU A 36 -29.73 6.52 -1.59
N GLY A 37 -30.53 7.25 -2.39
CA GLY A 37 -30.13 7.68 -3.73
C GLY A 37 -28.93 8.62 -3.70
N ALA A 38 -28.94 9.63 -2.81
CA ALA A 38 -27.84 10.57 -2.64
C ALA A 38 -26.55 9.87 -2.18
N PHE A 39 -26.65 8.94 -1.23
CA PHE A 39 -25.49 8.17 -0.76
C PHE A 39 -24.91 7.25 -1.85
N THR A 40 -25.79 6.59 -2.63
CA THR A 40 -25.36 5.76 -3.77
C THR A 40 -24.65 6.61 -4.84
N ILE A 41 -25.17 7.79 -5.17
CA ILE A 41 -24.55 8.72 -6.11
C ILE A 41 -23.19 9.17 -5.57
N ALA A 42 -23.09 9.50 -4.28
CA ALA A 42 -21.84 9.90 -3.65
C ALA A 42 -20.78 8.78 -3.73
N ILE A 43 -21.13 7.53 -3.40
CA ILE A 43 -20.22 6.39 -3.53
C ILE A 43 -19.73 6.21 -4.97
N VAL A 44 -20.64 6.30 -5.95
CA VAL A 44 -20.29 6.15 -7.38
C VAL A 44 -19.39 7.31 -7.84
N ALA A 45 -19.69 8.55 -7.43
CA ALA A 45 -18.89 9.72 -7.77
C ALA A 45 -17.48 9.65 -7.15
N PHE A 46 -17.36 9.26 -5.88
CA PHE A 46 -16.04 9.08 -5.24
C PHE A 46 -15.25 7.89 -5.79
N ARG A 47 -15.90 6.97 -6.49
CA ARG A 47 -15.26 5.85 -7.17
C ARG A 47 -14.53 6.26 -8.43
N ASP A 48 -14.96 7.31 -9.14
CA ASP A 48 -14.32 7.76 -10.37
C ASP A 48 -12.95 8.39 -10.02
N ARG A 49 -11.87 7.85 -10.64
CA ARG A 49 -10.49 8.35 -10.47
C ARG A 49 -10.32 9.81 -10.90
N ARG A 50 -11.27 10.36 -11.66
CA ARG A 50 -11.25 11.76 -12.11
C ARG A 50 -11.46 12.76 -10.96
N PHE A 51 -12.20 12.39 -9.91
CA PHE A 51 -12.52 13.31 -8.81
C PHE A 51 -11.43 13.39 -7.72
N LEU A 52 -10.66 12.32 -7.46
CA LEU A 52 -9.60 12.29 -6.45
C LEU A 52 -8.43 11.39 -6.89
N PRO A 53 -7.57 11.86 -7.81
CA PRO A 53 -6.41 11.09 -8.24
C PRO A 53 -5.38 10.97 -7.10
N GLY A 54 -5.01 9.75 -6.72
CA GLY A 54 -3.82 9.47 -5.93
C GLY A 54 -3.89 9.56 -4.41
N ARG A 55 -4.96 10.10 -3.80
CA ARG A 55 -5.08 10.28 -2.33
C ARG A 55 -5.98 9.22 -1.68
N THR A 56 -5.50 8.00 -1.59
CA THR A 56 -6.29 6.86 -1.04
C THR A 56 -6.78 7.12 0.38
N ARG A 57 -5.96 7.72 1.26
CA ARG A 57 -6.31 7.98 2.67
C ARG A 57 -7.39 9.05 2.80
N THR A 58 -7.30 10.16 2.06
CA THR A 58 -8.31 11.22 2.05
C THR A 58 -9.65 10.71 1.52
N LYS A 59 -9.60 9.85 0.49
CA LYS A 59 -10.81 9.22 -0.06
C LYS A 59 -11.52 8.36 0.98
N LEU A 60 -10.79 7.49 1.68
CA LEU A 60 -11.32 6.65 2.76
C LEU A 60 -11.90 7.48 3.92
N GLN A 61 -11.27 8.62 4.25
CA GLN A 61 -11.82 9.55 5.24
C GLN A 61 -13.18 10.11 4.79
N ILE A 62 -13.27 10.61 3.56
CA ILE A 62 -14.54 11.17 3.02
C ILE A 62 -15.60 10.08 2.98
N GLU A 63 -15.30 8.89 2.50
CA GLU A 63 -16.22 7.75 2.47
C GLU A 63 -16.72 7.39 3.88
N SER A 64 -15.83 7.29 4.85
CA SER A 64 -16.16 6.94 6.23
C SER A 64 -17.04 8.01 6.92
N TRP A 65 -16.73 9.29 6.73
CA TRP A 65 -17.54 10.39 7.26
C TRP A 65 -18.89 10.50 6.56
N SER A 66 -18.97 10.28 5.26
CA SER A 66 -20.24 10.28 4.53
C SER A 66 -21.18 9.17 5.01
N MET A 67 -20.64 8.01 5.44
CA MET A 67 -21.43 6.96 6.06
C MET A 67 -22.05 7.40 7.41
N VAL A 68 -21.30 8.14 8.24
CA VAL A 68 -21.84 8.67 9.51
C VAL A 68 -23.01 9.63 9.22
N ILE A 69 -22.85 10.54 8.25
CA ILE A 69 -23.91 11.47 7.85
C ILE A 69 -25.14 10.71 7.33
N PHE A 70 -24.91 9.73 6.46
CA PHE A 70 -25.98 8.90 5.89
C PHE A 70 -26.75 8.16 6.99
N VAL A 71 -26.05 7.46 7.89
CA VAL A 71 -26.69 6.72 8.99
C VAL A 71 -27.48 7.65 9.89
N THR A 72 -26.91 8.81 10.27
CA THR A 72 -27.60 9.81 11.08
C THR A 72 -28.90 10.31 10.41
N GLY A 73 -28.84 10.57 9.10
CA GLY A 73 -30.00 10.95 8.31
C GLY A 73 -31.09 9.87 8.28
N VAL A 74 -30.71 8.61 8.09
CA VAL A 74 -31.65 7.47 8.13
C VAL A 74 -32.30 7.36 9.51
N LEU A 75 -31.52 7.48 10.59
CA LEU A 75 -32.03 7.41 11.96
C LEU A 75 -33.02 8.53 12.26
N TRP A 76 -32.77 9.75 11.74
CA TRP A 76 -33.67 10.88 11.91
C TRP A 76 -35.10 10.60 11.44
N PHE A 77 -35.24 9.86 10.33
CA PHE A 77 -36.56 9.53 9.73
C PHE A 77 -37.13 8.18 10.16
N THR A 78 -36.33 7.31 10.84
CA THR A 78 -36.78 5.97 11.22
C THR A 78 -37.07 5.76 12.71
N GLY A 79 -37.20 6.87 13.47
CA GLY A 79 -37.53 6.80 14.90
C GLY A 79 -36.49 7.43 15.82
N LYS A 80 -35.48 8.11 15.26
CA LYS A 80 -34.44 8.85 16.01
C LYS A 80 -33.73 7.94 17.02
N SER A 81 -33.76 8.30 18.33
CA SER A 81 -33.11 7.49 19.37
C SER A 81 -33.81 6.14 19.65
N SER A 82 -35.01 5.93 19.15
CA SER A 82 -35.74 4.65 19.27
C SER A 82 -35.68 3.81 17.98
N SER A 83 -34.86 4.22 17.00
CA SER A 83 -34.71 3.50 15.74
C SER A 83 -34.03 2.14 15.96
N PRO A 84 -34.54 1.04 15.37
CA PRO A 84 -33.88 -0.25 15.42
C PRO A 84 -32.56 -0.28 14.61
N LEU A 85 -32.25 0.80 13.87
CA LEU A 85 -31.10 0.96 13.00
C LEU A 85 -29.88 1.57 13.68
N LEU A 86 -29.93 1.87 14.99
CA LEU A 86 -28.80 2.46 15.72
C LEU A 86 -27.49 1.72 15.50
N ASN A 87 -27.55 0.41 15.43
CA ASN A 87 -26.35 -0.44 15.22
C ASN A 87 -25.68 -0.25 13.84
N LEU A 88 -26.31 0.48 12.89
CA LEU A 88 -25.64 0.82 11.63
C LEU A 88 -24.40 1.70 11.82
N TYR A 89 -24.29 2.42 12.94
CA TYR A 89 -23.08 3.16 13.27
C TYR A 89 -21.83 2.28 13.47
N LEU A 90 -21.99 0.99 13.71
CA LEU A 90 -20.86 0.07 13.76
C LEU A 90 -20.11 -0.05 12.42
N LEU A 91 -20.78 0.20 11.29
CA LEU A 91 -20.17 0.08 9.96
C LEU A 91 -19.10 1.16 9.71
N PRO A 92 -19.38 2.49 9.86
CA PRO A 92 -18.32 3.49 9.71
C PRO A 92 -17.23 3.37 10.78
N ILE A 93 -17.55 2.91 12.00
CA ILE A 93 -16.57 2.68 13.06
C ILE A 93 -15.59 1.58 12.66
N THR A 94 -16.09 0.41 12.21
CA THR A 94 -15.25 -0.72 11.79
C THR A 94 -14.42 -0.37 10.55
N LEU A 95 -15.00 0.35 9.58
CA LEU A 95 -14.27 0.82 8.40
C LEU A 95 -13.11 1.73 8.80
N SER A 96 -13.36 2.71 9.67
CA SER A 96 -12.34 3.64 10.16
C SER A 96 -11.25 2.93 10.96
N ALA A 97 -11.63 2.01 11.85
CA ALA A 97 -10.69 1.25 12.67
C ALA A 97 -9.72 0.41 11.83
N LEU A 98 -10.22 -0.21 10.76
CA LEU A 98 -9.41 -1.05 9.86
C LEU A 98 -8.54 -0.26 8.87
N THR A 99 -8.90 1.00 8.55
CA THR A 99 -8.28 1.72 7.43
C THR A 99 -7.63 3.05 7.79
N LEU A 100 -8.15 3.76 8.78
CA LEU A 100 -7.75 5.15 9.11
C LEU A 100 -6.98 5.26 10.43
N GLY A 101 -7.06 4.22 11.27
CA GLY A 101 -6.35 4.13 12.55
C GLY A 101 -7.09 4.77 13.73
N ARG A 102 -6.51 4.60 14.92
CA ARG A 102 -7.15 4.85 16.23
C ARG A 102 -7.70 6.27 16.41
N PHE A 103 -6.96 7.30 16.01
CA PHE A 103 -7.38 8.69 16.23
C PHE A 103 -8.63 9.06 15.44
N THR A 104 -8.70 8.68 14.17
CA THR A 104 -9.87 8.93 13.31
C THR A 104 -11.08 8.15 13.82
N THR A 105 -10.88 6.91 14.27
CA THR A 105 -11.95 6.08 14.83
C THR A 105 -12.51 6.66 16.12
N LEU A 106 -11.65 7.12 17.04
CA LEU A 106 -12.09 7.77 18.28
C LEU A 106 -12.86 9.08 17.99
N ALA A 107 -12.37 9.87 17.03
CA ALA A 107 -13.08 11.08 16.62
C ALA A 107 -14.48 10.76 16.03
N GLN A 108 -14.58 9.68 15.24
CA GLN A 108 -15.87 9.23 14.73
C GLN A 108 -16.82 8.75 15.84
N VAL A 109 -16.32 7.99 16.81
CA VAL A 109 -17.13 7.54 17.95
C VAL A 109 -17.64 8.75 18.75
N ALA A 110 -16.81 9.77 18.97
CA ALA A 110 -17.21 11.00 19.63
C ALA A 110 -18.32 11.74 18.86
N VAL A 111 -18.19 11.86 17.53
CA VAL A 111 -19.21 12.48 16.69
C VAL A 111 -20.50 11.65 16.67
N ILE A 112 -20.40 10.32 16.59
CA ILE A 112 -21.57 9.44 16.68
C ILE A 112 -22.27 9.59 18.02
N ALA A 113 -21.55 9.69 19.13
CA ALA A 113 -22.12 9.95 20.44
C ALA A 113 -22.86 11.32 20.50
N ALA A 114 -22.29 12.36 19.90
CA ALA A 114 -22.94 13.67 19.75
C ALA A 114 -24.21 13.58 18.88
N CYS A 115 -24.16 12.86 17.76
CA CYS A 115 -25.34 12.60 16.92
C CYS A 115 -26.41 11.84 17.67
N HIS A 116 -26.04 10.83 18.46
CA HIS A 116 -26.97 10.07 19.31
C HIS A 116 -27.67 10.98 20.34
N LEU A 117 -26.93 11.86 20.99
CA LEU A 117 -27.48 12.84 21.93
C LEU A 117 -28.44 13.81 21.24
N ALA A 118 -28.09 14.31 20.05
CA ALA A 118 -28.94 15.18 19.25
C ALA A 118 -30.23 14.50 18.80
N LEU A 119 -30.15 13.23 18.36
CA LEU A 119 -31.32 12.43 18.02
C LEU A 119 -32.24 12.20 19.23
N ALA A 120 -31.67 11.97 20.41
CA ALA A 120 -32.40 11.79 21.65
C ALA A 120 -33.13 13.10 22.08
N ALA A 121 -32.43 14.24 22.04
CA ALA A 121 -33.00 15.55 22.33
C ALA A 121 -34.14 15.91 21.37
N ALA A 122 -34.09 15.44 20.12
CA ALA A 122 -35.14 15.63 19.14
C ALA A 122 -36.31 14.62 19.27
N THR A 123 -36.18 13.62 20.16
CA THR A 123 -37.22 12.59 20.35
C THR A 123 -38.23 13.06 21.41
N PRO A 124 -39.56 13.18 21.09
CA PRO A 124 -40.56 13.58 22.05
C PRO A 124 -40.62 12.69 23.28
N GLY A 125 -40.67 13.26 24.47
CA GLY A 125 -40.77 12.51 25.73
C GLY A 125 -39.44 11.96 26.26
N VAL A 126 -38.32 12.27 25.64
CA VAL A 126 -36.95 11.89 26.14
C VAL A 126 -36.38 13.09 26.88
N ASP A 127 -36.15 12.95 28.19
CA ASP A 127 -35.38 13.90 28.98
C ASP A 127 -33.92 13.47 29.01
N VAL A 128 -33.09 14.15 28.18
CA VAL A 128 -31.64 13.86 28.05
C VAL A 128 -30.83 14.19 29.30
N ALA A 129 -31.37 14.98 30.25
CA ALA A 129 -30.72 15.28 31.53
C ALA A 129 -31.03 14.24 32.60
N SER A 130 -31.93 13.29 32.35
CA SER A 130 -32.30 12.26 33.33
C SER A 130 -31.23 11.17 33.50
N MET A 131 -31.10 10.67 34.73
CA MET A 131 -30.23 9.53 34.99
C MET A 131 -30.66 8.27 34.23
N ALA A 132 -31.96 8.12 33.98
CA ALA A 132 -32.50 7.00 33.18
C ALA A 132 -32.00 7.05 31.75
N TYR A 133 -31.95 8.25 31.12
CA TYR A 133 -31.37 8.42 29.81
C TYR A 133 -29.85 8.17 29.83
N ALA A 134 -29.11 8.69 30.80
CA ALA A 134 -27.67 8.47 30.91
C ALA A 134 -27.32 6.99 30.98
N SER A 135 -28.02 6.22 31.82
CA SER A 135 -27.83 4.77 31.91
C SER A 135 -28.12 4.05 30.58
N ARG A 136 -29.19 4.41 29.89
CA ARG A 136 -29.53 3.86 28.59
C ARG A 136 -28.48 4.21 27.51
N ALA A 137 -28.06 5.49 27.45
CA ALA A 137 -27.06 5.96 26.49
C ALA A 137 -25.71 5.25 26.68
N ILE A 138 -25.28 5.00 27.93
CA ILE A 138 -24.08 4.19 28.22
C ILE A 138 -24.23 2.79 27.61
N GLY A 139 -25.37 2.14 27.84
CA GLY A 139 -25.62 0.79 27.28
C GLY A 139 -25.63 0.75 25.76
N GLU A 140 -26.15 1.79 25.10
CA GLU A 140 -26.23 1.89 23.64
C GLU A 140 -24.90 2.29 23.00
N LEU A 141 -24.07 3.12 23.67
CA LEU A 141 -22.76 3.57 23.17
C LEU A 141 -21.59 2.63 23.54
N ALA A 142 -21.71 1.86 24.62
CA ALA A 142 -20.67 0.94 25.03
C ALA A 142 -20.23 -0.06 23.94
N PRO A 143 -21.15 -0.66 23.15
CA PRO A 143 -20.78 -1.54 22.04
C PRO A 143 -19.94 -0.82 20.97
N TYR A 144 -20.16 0.47 20.72
CA TYR A 144 -19.39 1.24 19.74
C TYR A 144 -17.96 1.45 20.19
N LEU A 145 -17.75 1.78 21.46
CA LEU A 145 -16.42 1.90 22.08
C LEU A 145 -15.70 0.55 22.08
N LEU A 146 -16.41 -0.51 22.48
CA LEU A 146 -15.84 -1.85 22.51
C LEU A 146 -15.41 -2.32 21.12
N VAL A 147 -16.26 -2.17 20.11
CA VAL A 147 -15.94 -2.54 18.72
C VAL A 147 -14.81 -1.66 18.17
N ALA A 148 -14.82 -0.34 18.45
CA ALA A 148 -13.73 0.55 18.05
C ALA A 148 -12.40 0.11 18.68
N TYR A 149 -12.38 -0.23 19.96
CA TYR A 149 -11.19 -0.71 20.66
C TYR A 149 -10.69 -2.05 20.10
N LEU A 150 -11.56 -3.05 20.04
CA LEU A 150 -11.20 -4.39 19.59
C LEU A 150 -10.72 -4.39 18.14
N THR A 151 -11.39 -3.64 17.24
CA THR A 151 -10.99 -3.61 15.82
C THR A 151 -9.69 -2.83 15.60
N THR A 152 -9.44 -1.75 16.37
CA THR A 152 -8.16 -1.03 16.30
C THR A 152 -7.01 -1.84 16.87
N ALA A 153 -7.22 -2.55 17.99
CA ALA A 153 -6.23 -3.44 18.58
C ALA A 153 -5.88 -4.58 17.62
N LEU A 154 -6.89 -5.28 17.10
CA LEU A 154 -6.69 -6.38 16.14
C LEU A 154 -5.99 -5.91 14.86
N SER A 155 -6.33 -4.72 14.35
CA SER A 155 -5.66 -4.13 13.18
C SER A 155 -4.18 -3.84 13.44
N ALA A 156 -3.83 -3.40 14.65
CA ALA A 156 -2.45 -3.18 15.05
C ALA A 156 -1.68 -4.50 15.12
N ASP A 157 -2.25 -5.53 15.78
CA ASP A 157 -1.63 -6.86 15.89
C ASP A 157 -1.41 -7.52 14.53
N ILE A 158 -2.39 -7.41 13.62
CA ILE A 158 -2.25 -7.93 12.24
C ILE A 158 -1.13 -7.20 11.49
N THR A 159 -1.02 -5.88 11.65
CA THR A 159 0.03 -5.09 11.00
C THR A 159 1.40 -5.49 11.53
N GLU A 160 1.56 -5.61 12.84
CA GLU A 160 2.80 -6.05 13.48
C GLU A 160 3.19 -7.48 13.09
N ALA A 161 2.23 -8.41 13.10
CA ALA A 161 2.47 -9.78 12.65
C ALA A 161 2.89 -9.84 11.17
N ARG A 162 2.28 -9.02 10.32
CA ARG A 162 2.64 -8.91 8.92
C ARG A 162 4.06 -8.36 8.74
N GLU A 163 4.41 -7.28 9.44
CA GLU A 163 5.76 -6.72 9.42
C GLU A 163 6.79 -7.73 9.93
N HIS A 164 6.42 -8.52 10.95
CA HIS A 164 7.29 -9.57 11.45
C HIS A 164 7.52 -10.68 10.41
N ILE A 165 6.48 -11.13 9.72
CA ILE A 165 6.59 -12.12 8.63
C ILE A 165 7.40 -11.54 7.46
N GLU A 166 7.16 -10.30 7.04
CA GLU A 166 7.92 -9.62 6.00
C GLU A 166 9.40 -9.46 6.43
N ASN A 167 9.67 -9.24 7.72
CA ASN A 167 11.01 -9.20 8.28
C ASN A 167 11.72 -10.57 8.34
N LEU A 168 10.97 -11.67 8.45
CA LEU A 168 11.53 -13.03 8.38
C LEU A 168 11.77 -13.48 6.94
N ALA A 169 11.07 -12.88 5.98
CA ALA A 169 11.31 -13.16 4.56
C ALA A 169 12.73 -12.73 4.17
N GLN A 170 13.44 -13.60 3.47
CA GLN A 170 14.78 -13.33 2.97
C GLN A 170 14.79 -12.81 1.54
N THR A 171 13.65 -12.93 0.86
CA THR A 171 13.50 -12.60 -0.55
C THR A 171 12.41 -11.55 -0.76
N ASP A 172 12.56 -10.75 -1.83
CA ASP A 172 11.52 -9.86 -2.34
C ASP A 172 10.39 -10.68 -2.99
N VAL A 173 9.17 -10.43 -2.57
CA VAL A 173 7.98 -11.22 -2.98
C VAL A 173 7.70 -11.11 -4.49
N LEU A 174 8.03 -9.98 -5.12
CA LEU A 174 7.78 -9.76 -6.54
C LEU A 174 8.82 -10.45 -7.42
N THR A 175 10.10 -10.31 -7.07
CA THR A 175 11.20 -10.68 -7.95
C THR A 175 11.86 -12.02 -7.59
N GLY A 176 11.65 -12.52 -6.36
CA GLY A 176 12.29 -13.72 -5.84
C GLY A 176 13.79 -13.57 -5.54
N LEU A 177 14.38 -12.39 -5.79
CA LEU A 177 15.74 -12.05 -5.38
C LEU A 177 15.81 -11.84 -3.86
N PHE A 178 17.01 -11.80 -3.29
CA PHE A 178 17.15 -11.38 -1.91
C PHE A 178 16.56 -9.98 -1.70
N ASN A 179 15.99 -9.74 -0.53
CA ASN A 179 15.62 -8.39 -0.12
C ASN A 179 16.85 -7.64 0.42
N VAL A 180 16.73 -6.32 0.59
CA VAL A 180 17.82 -5.46 1.06
C VAL A 180 18.40 -5.90 2.40
N ARG A 181 17.57 -6.41 3.32
CA ARG A 181 18.03 -6.89 4.63
C ARG A 181 18.94 -8.09 4.49
N ARG A 182 18.47 -9.12 3.78
CA ARG A 182 19.26 -10.34 3.55
C ARG A 182 20.54 -10.06 2.77
N PHE A 183 20.47 -9.16 1.80
CA PHE A 183 21.64 -8.72 1.06
C PHE A 183 22.69 -8.08 1.97
N ASN A 184 22.29 -7.18 2.87
CA ASN A 184 23.21 -6.55 3.81
C ASN A 184 23.86 -7.57 4.76
N GLU A 185 23.11 -8.56 5.25
CA GLU A 185 23.67 -9.66 6.08
C GLU A 185 24.74 -10.46 5.31
N ILE A 186 24.45 -10.80 4.04
CA ILE A 186 25.38 -11.50 3.17
C ILE A 186 26.60 -10.62 2.90
N TRP A 187 26.39 -9.35 2.55
CA TRP A 187 27.48 -8.44 2.24
C TRP A 187 28.42 -8.23 3.44
N GLN A 188 27.89 -8.03 4.65
CA GLN A 188 28.72 -7.96 5.86
C GLN A 188 29.60 -9.21 6.04
N ARG A 189 29.03 -10.38 5.84
CA ARG A 189 29.76 -11.64 5.96
C ARG A 189 30.84 -11.78 4.90
N GLU A 190 30.50 -11.53 3.63
CA GLU A 190 31.44 -11.64 2.51
C GLU A 190 32.54 -10.56 2.59
N HIS A 191 32.19 -9.34 3.01
CA HIS A 191 33.16 -8.28 3.24
C HIS A 191 34.20 -8.70 4.29
N ALA A 192 33.74 -9.19 5.46
CA ALA A 192 34.64 -9.67 6.50
C ALA A 192 35.53 -10.85 6.05
N ALA A 193 34.98 -11.74 5.19
CA ALA A 193 35.76 -12.85 4.62
C ALA A 193 36.80 -12.33 3.62
N CYS A 194 36.43 -11.39 2.75
CA CYS A 194 37.35 -10.83 1.75
C CYS A 194 38.48 -9.99 2.40
N GLU A 195 38.18 -9.23 3.45
CA GLU A 195 39.20 -8.51 4.22
C GLU A 195 40.21 -9.46 4.86
N ARG A 196 39.72 -10.53 5.52
CA ARG A 196 40.59 -11.53 6.15
C ARG A 196 41.47 -12.28 5.13
N ASP A 197 40.89 -12.65 3.99
CA ASP A 197 41.56 -13.44 2.97
C ASP A 197 42.34 -12.60 1.93
N HIS A 198 42.28 -11.27 2.06
CA HIS A 198 42.82 -10.28 1.10
C HIS A 198 42.32 -10.50 -0.33
N LYS A 199 41.06 -10.89 -0.48
CA LYS A 199 40.39 -11.11 -1.77
C LYS A 199 39.59 -9.88 -2.21
N PRO A 200 39.60 -9.53 -3.51
CA PRO A 200 38.75 -8.48 -4.00
C PRO A 200 37.30 -8.93 -4.08
N TYR A 201 36.39 -7.98 -4.12
CA TYR A 201 35.01 -8.19 -4.54
C TYR A 201 34.48 -6.93 -5.24
N ALA A 202 33.38 -7.06 -5.98
CA ALA A 202 32.72 -5.92 -6.59
C ALA A 202 31.26 -5.82 -6.13
N LEU A 203 30.81 -4.58 -5.96
CA LEU A 203 29.41 -4.20 -5.73
C LEU A 203 28.87 -3.52 -6.98
N LEU A 204 27.74 -3.99 -7.49
CA LEU A 204 26.99 -3.36 -8.57
C LEU A 204 25.70 -2.76 -7.99
N MET A 205 25.44 -1.48 -8.28
CA MET A 205 24.14 -0.85 -8.12
C MET A 205 23.49 -0.70 -9.49
N ILE A 206 22.23 -1.07 -9.60
CA ILE A 206 21.51 -1.22 -10.86
C ILE A 206 20.13 -0.57 -10.71
N ASP A 207 19.76 0.27 -11.65
CA ASP A 207 18.46 0.93 -11.71
C ASP A 207 17.78 0.61 -13.04
N MET A 208 16.50 0.27 -12.99
CA MET A 208 15.73 0.00 -14.20
C MET A 208 15.31 1.31 -14.85
N ASP A 209 15.75 1.53 -16.08
CA ASP A 209 15.41 2.73 -16.84
C ASP A 209 13.91 2.77 -17.21
N LYS A 210 13.30 3.95 -17.11
CA LYS A 210 11.93 4.23 -17.62
C LYS A 210 10.82 3.36 -17.02
N LEU A 211 10.97 2.85 -15.80
CA LEU A 211 9.90 2.09 -15.14
C LEU A 211 8.61 2.92 -15.00
N LYS A 212 8.74 4.23 -14.77
CA LYS A 212 7.58 5.12 -14.70
C LYS A 212 6.80 5.16 -16.01
N ASP A 213 7.49 5.27 -17.15
CA ASP A 213 6.85 5.31 -18.48
C ASP A 213 6.09 4.00 -18.74
N ILE A 214 6.69 2.85 -18.34
CA ILE A 214 6.03 1.54 -18.44
C ILE A 214 4.78 1.47 -17.54
N ASN A 215 4.87 2.00 -16.32
CA ASN A 215 3.72 2.07 -15.41
C ASN A 215 2.61 2.98 -15.97
N ASP A 216 2.96 4.10 -16.58
CA ASP A 216 2.01 5.05 -17.13
C ASP A 216 1.30 4.45 -18.36
N ASP A 217 2.01 3.71 -19.22
CA ASP A 217 1.47 3.09 -20.44
C ASP A 217 0.69 1.78 -20.16
N PHE A 218 1.20 0.91 -19.27
CA PHE A 218 0.70 -0.46 -19.10
C PHE A 218 0.13 -0.75 -17.70
N GLY A 219 0.17 0.25 -16.80
CA GLY A 219 -0.22 0.11 -15.40
C GLY A 219 0.85 -0.57 -14.55
N HIS A 220 0.62 -0.64 -13.24
CA HIS A 220 1.56 -1.26 -12.30
C HIS A 220 1.84 -2.74 -12.58
N ASP A 221 0.91 -3.48 -13.17
CA ASP A 221 1.11 -4.87 -13.54
C ASP A 221 2.16 -5.00 -14.66
N GLY A 222 2.20 -4.05 -15.61
CA GLY A 222 3.22 -3.96 -16.63
C GLY A 222 4.60 -3.67 -16.05
N GLY A 223 4.70 -2.71 -15.13
CA GLY A 223 5.94 -2.42 -14.42
C GLY A 223 6.43 -3.58 -13.57
N ASN A 224 5.54 -4.29 -12.88
CA ASN A 224 5.87 -5.49 -12.13
C ASN A 224 6.45 -6.60 -13.03
N SER A 225 5.86 -6.79 -14.21
CA SER A 225 6.37 -7.76 -15.19
C SER A 225 7.75 -7.38 -15.70
N ALA A 226 8.02 -6.09 -15.89
CA ALA A 226 9.33 -5.59 -16.30
C ALA A 226 10.38 -5.77 -15.19
N LEU A 227 10.03 -5.52 -13.93
CA LEU A 227 10.92 -5.78 -12.78
C LEU A 227 11.25 -7.27 -12.64
N MET A 228 10.28 -8.16 -12.83
CA MET A 228 10.50 -9.62 -12.84
C MET A 228 11.44 -10.06 -13.97
N LEU A 229 11.30 -9.46 -15.16
CA LEU A 229 12.20 -9.73 -16.28
C LEU A 229 13.64 -9.32 -15.95
N VAL A 230 13.85 -8.12 -15.39
CA VAL A 230 15.19 -7.67 -14.98
C VAL A 230 15.78 -8.61 -13.94
N ALA A 231 15.01 -9.00 -12.93
CA ALA A 231 15.44 -9.95 -11.90
C ALA A 231 15.88 -11.29 -12.47
N GLN A 232 15.13 -11.87 -13.42
CA GLN A 232 15.49 -13.10 -14.11
C GLN A 232 16.77 -12.96 -14.94
N CYS A 233 16.94 -11.82 -15.62
CA CYS A 233 18.15 -11.52 -16.38
C CYS A 233 19.36 -11.40 -15.45
N LEU A 234 19.21 -10.79 -14.27
CA LEU A 234 20.26 -10.71 -13.26
C LEU A 234 20.67 -12.10 -12.80
N GLN A 235 19.72 -12.95 -12.39
CA GLN A 235 20.01 -14.31 -11.94
C GLN A 235 20.75 -15.14 -13.01
N ARG A 236 20.38 -15.02 -14.29
CA ARG A 236 21.05 -15.70 -15.40
C ARG A 236 22.43 -15.10 -15.72
N SER A 237 22.71 -13.91 -15.27
CA SER A 237 23.94 -13.17 -15.57
C SER A 237 25.01 -13.31 -14.49
N ILE A 238 24.71 -13.93 -13.37
CA ILE A 238 25.63 -14.10 -12.24
C ILE A 238 25.89 -15.58 -11.96
N ARG A 239 26.92 -15.88 -11.16
CA ARG A 239 27.27 -17.23 -10.76
C ARG A 239 26.49 -17.64 -9.51
N GLY A 240 26.48 -18.94 -9.18
CA GLY A 240 25.85 -19.42 -7.93
C GLY A 240 26.52 -18.92 -6.65
N THR A 241 27.73 -18.38 -6.73
CA THR A 241 28.48 -17.76 -5.63
C THR A 241 28.24 -16.26 -5.50
N ASP A 242 27.56 -15.65 -6.47
CA ASP A 242 27.25 -14.24 -6.50
C ASP A 242 25.83 -14.03 -5.93
N PHE A 243 25.56 -12.84 -5.44
CA PHE A 243 24.30 -12.54 -4.76
C PHE A 243 23.61 -11.36 -5.41
N ALA A 244 22.34 -11.55 -5.80
CA ALA A 244 21.49 -10.47 -6.34
C ALA A 244 20.32 -10.18 -5.40
N ALA A 245 20.00 -8.91 -5.26
CA ALA A 245 18.92 -8.42 -4.42
C ALA A 245 18.11 -7.31 -5.11
N ARG A 246 16.86 -7.18 -4.71
CA ARG A 246 16.11 -5.95 -4.96
C ARG A 246 16.34 -4.98 -3.81
N PHE A 247 16.91 -3.82 -4.12
CA PHE A 247 17.37 -2.84 -3.13
C PHE A 247 16.33 -1.74 -2.88
N GLY A 248 15.55 -1.39 -3.89
CA GLY A 248 14.49 -0.38 -3.85
C GLY A 248 13.35 -0.67 -4.81
N GLY A 249 12.54 0.31 -5.14
CA GLY A 249 11.41 0.19 -6.06
C GLY A 249 11.82 -0.36 -7.44
N ASP A 250 12.77 0.30 -8.09
CA ASP A 250 13.37 0.00 -9.38
C ASP A 250 14.87 -0.32 -9.30
N GLU A 251 15.42 -0.39 -8.07
CA GLU A 251 16.83 -0.58 -7.81
C GLU A 251 17.15 -2.01 -7.42
N PHE A 252 18.29 -2.50 -7.94
CA PHE A 252 18.84 -3.82 -7.63
C PHE A 252 20.31 -3.67 -7.24
N ALA A 253 20.81 -4.62 -6.43
CA ALA A 253 22.20 -4.71 -6.07
C ALA A 253 22.73 -6.10 -6.40
N VAL A 254 23.98 -6.18 -6.82
CA VAL A 254 24.69 -7.46 -7.04
C VAL A 254 26.04 -7.41 -6.33
N LEU A 255 26.33 -8.41 -5.51
CA LEU A 255 27.62 -8.65 -4.88
C LEU A 255 28.33 -9.78 -5.60
N LEU A 256 29.59 -9.53 -5.97
CA LEU A 256 30.44 -10.46 -6.71
C LEU A 256 31.70 -10.80 -5.86
N PRO A 257 31.63 -11.74 -4.92
CA PRO A 257 32.79 -12.14 -4.12
C PRO A 257 33.92 -12.68 -4.98
N GLY A 258 35.16 -12.29 -4.69
CA GLY A 258 36.34 -12.72 -5.43
C GLY A 258 36.48 -12.17 -6.85
N ALA A 259 35.65 -11.21 -7.25
CA ALA A 259 35.69 -10.64 -8.59
C ALA A 259 36.74 -9.53 -8.68
N SER A 260 37.59 -9.62 -9.72
CA SER A 260 38.44 -8.53 -10.16
C SER A 260 37.60 -7.48 -10.93
N PRO A 261 38.13 -6.25 -11.13
CA PRO A 261 37.44 -5.22 -11.92
C PRO A 261 37.05 -5.70 -13.32
N ASP A 262 37.89 -6.47 -13.99
CA ASP A 262 37.60 -7.02 -15.34
C ASP A 262 36.43 -8.01 -15.32
N VAL A 263 36.36 -8.83 -14.26
CA VAL A 263 35.23 -9.78 -14.06
C VAL A 263 33.94 -9.00 -13.79
N ALA A 264 34.00 -7.96 -12.97
CA ALA A 264 32.85 -7.12 -12.69
C ALA A 264 32.33 -6.44 -13.97
N GLU A 265 33.23 -5.90 -14.80
CA GLU A 265 32.86 -5.28 -16.07
C GLU A 265 32.26 -6.28 -17.05
N ALA A 266 32.79 -7.49 -17.12
CA ALA A 266 32.22 -8.60 -17.93
C ALA A 266 30.80 -8.95 -17.48
N VAL A 267 30.53 -8.95 -16.15
CA VAL A 267 29.18 -9.17 -15.62
C VAL A 267 28.27 -8.02 -16.01
N VAL A 268 28.70 -6.77 -15.90
CA VAL A 268 27.93 -5.58 -16.32
C VAL A 268 27.51 -5.69 -17.79
N LYS A 269 28.45 -6.01 -18.68
CA LYS A 269 28.18 -6.19 -20.11
C LYS A 269 27.14 -7.29 -20.35
N ARG A 270 27.28 -8.41 -19.65
CA ARG A 270 26.35 -9.55 -19.75
C ARG A 270 24.96 -9.22 -19.25
N VAL A 271 24.83 -8.54 -18.11
CA VAL A 271 23.54 -8.08 -17.56
C VAL A 271 22.84 -7.16 -18.56
N ARG A 272 23.54 -6.12 -19.04
CA ARG A 272 22.98 -5.18 -20.03
C ARG A 272 22.52 -5.89 -21.29
N HIS A 273 23.33 -6.79 -21.83
CA HIS A 273 23.01 -7.54 -23.01
C HIS A 273 21.75 -8.40 -22.81
N ASN A 274 21.68 -9.14 -21.70
CA ASN A 274 20.57 -10.04 -21.43
C ASN A 274 19.26 -9.26 -21.20
N VAL A 275 19.30 -8.14 -20.47
CA VAL A 275 18.11 -7.28 -20.26
C VAL A 275 17.63 -6.68 -21.59
N TYR A 276 18.53 -6.14 -22.42
CA TYR A 276 18.18 -5.52 -23.68
C TYR A 276 17.68 -6.54 -24.74
N LYS A 277 18.26 -7.74 -24.77
CA LYS A 277 17.90 -8.79 -25.72
C LYS A 277 16.56 -9.42 -25.40
N THR A 278 16.19 -9.47 -24.14
CA THR A 278 14.93 -10.09 -23.71
C THR A 278 13.78 -9.12 -23.91
N THR A 279 12.80 -9.52 -24.72
CA THR A 279 11.60 -8.74 -24.94
C THR A 279 10.48 -9.16 -24.01
N LEU A 280 9.68 -8.21 -23.56
CA LEU A 280 8.49 -8.41 -22.73
C LEU A 280 7.24 -8.09 -23.56
N ASP A 281 6.32 -9.04 -23.65
CA ASP A 281 5.02 -8.80 -24.29
C ASP A 281 4.04 -8.22 -23.26
N LEU A 282 3.62 -6.98 -23.48
CA LEU A 282 2.61 -6.30 -22.70
C LEU A 282 1.44 -5.89 -23.61
N ARG A 283 0.33 -6.59 -23.51
CA ARG A 283 -0.88 -6.33 -24.31
C ARG A 283 -0.59 -6.33 -25.83
N SER A 284 0.13 -7.35 -26.32
CA SER A 284 0.56 -7.50 -27.71
C SER A 284 1.53 -6.40 -28.22
N ARG A 285 2.17 -5.67 -27.30
CA ARG A 285 3.27 -4.75 -27.61
C ARG A 285 4.57 -5.30 -27.02
N MET A 286 5.54 -5.57 -27.89
CA MET A 286 6.87 -6.01 -27.47
C MET A 286 7.69 -4.82 -27.01
N ILE A 287 8.03 -4.79 -25.72
CA ILE A 287 8.90 -3.77 -25.14
C ILE A 287 10.26 -4.34 -24.81
N ARG A 288 11.27 -3.47 -24.81
CA ARG A 288 12.63 -3.79 -24.33
C ARG A 288 12.93 -2.95 -23.10
N CYS A 289 13.48 -3.61 -22.10
CA CYS A 289 13.95 -2.96 -20.90
C CYS A 289 15.42 -2.58 -21.04
N SER A 290 15.85 -1.58 -20.29
CA SER A 290 17.25 -1.23 -20.11
C SER A 290 17.54 -0.95 -18.66
N VAL A 291 18.83 -1.01 -18.30
CA VAL A 291 19.29 -0.77 -16.94
C VAL A 291 20.53 0.11 -16.93
N SER A 292 20.61 1.01 -15.98
CA SER A 292 21.80 1.78 -15.64
C SER A 292 22.56 1.09 -14.53
N ILE A 293 23.86 0.94 -14.66
CA ILE A 293 24.69 0.13 -13.74
C ILE A 293 25.91 0.92 -13.33
N GLY A 294 26.14 1.01 -12.02
CA GLY A 294 27.35 1.52 -11.41
C GLY A 294 28.09 0.41 -10.67
N VAL A 295 29.42 0.44 -10.70
CA VAL A 295 30.30 -0.54 -10.09
C VAL A 295 31.21 0.13 -9.07
N ALA A 296 31.44 -0.52 -7.94
CA ALA A 296 32.51 -0.24 -7.00
C ALA A 296 33.31 -1.50 -6.68
N ASN A 297 34.63 -1.42 -6.69
CA ASN A 297 35.54 -2.55 -6.49
C ASN A 297 36.28 -2.40 -5.17
N HIS A 298 36.13 -3.37 -4.29
CA HIS A 298 36.93 -3.48 -3.07
C HIS A 298 38.27 -4.17 -3.36
N PRO A 299 39.42 -3.72 -2.83
CA PRO A 299 39.59 -2.51 -2.00
C PRO A 299 39.92 -1.24 -2.78
N LYS A 300 39.91 -1.28 -4.13
CA LYS A 300 40.40 -0.20 -5.01
C LYS A 300 39.59 1.12 -4.84
N ASP A 301 38.28 1.00 -4.81
CA ASP A 301 37.37 2.15 -4.78
C ASP A 301 36.95 2.54 -3.34
N GLY A 302 37.23 1.70 -2.36
CA GLY A 302 36.96 1.92 -0.95
C GLY A 302 37.16 0.64 -0.13
N ARG A 303 37.31 0.80 1.17
CA ARG A 303 37.42 -0.32 2.12
C ARG A 303 36.16 -0.50 2.94
N GLU A 304 35.39 0.55 3.17
CA GLU A 304 34.16 0.48 3.94
C GLU A 304 32.96 0.24 3.03
N MET A 305 32.00 -0.50 3.55
CA MET A 305 30.76 -0.82 2.81
C MET A 305 29.99 0.45 2.38
N ARG A 306 29.99 1.50 3.23
CA ARG A 306 29.32 2.77 2.93
C ARG A 306 29.99 3.52 1.77
N GLU A 307 31.31 3.51 1.73
CA GLU A 307 32.09 4.13 0.65
C GLU A 307 31.76 3.46 -0.69
N LEU A 308 31.83 2.12 -0.71
CA LEU A 308 31.55 1.33 -1.91
C LEU A 308 30.12 1.53 -2.42
N LEU A 309 29.15 1.59 -1.49
CA LEU A 309 27.76 1.85 -1.86
C LEU A 309 27.61 3.24 -2.51
N SER A 310 28.19 4.28 -1.89
CA SER A 310 28.14 5.64 -2.41
C SER A 310 28.81 5.78 -3.79
N ILE A 311 29.93 5.08 -3.99
CA ILE A 311 30.65 5.10 -5.27
C ILE A 311 29.90 4.34 -6.36
N ALA A 312 29.34 3.17 -6.03
CA ALA A 312 28.51 2.40 -6.97
C ALA A 312 27.27 3.19 -7.38
N ASP A 313 26.58 3.82 -6.42
CA ASP A 313 25.40 4.66 -6.67
C ASP A 313 25.75 5.87 -7.55
N GLY A 314 26.81 6.58 -7.22
CA GLY A 314 27.29 7.71 -8.04
C GLY A 314 27.68 7.31 -9.46
N ASN A 315 28.27 6.12 -9.65
CA ASN A 315 28.59 5.58 -10.96
C ASN A 315 27.33 5.18 -11.75
N MET A 316 26.33 4.60 -11.08
CA MET A 316 25.03 4.27 -11.66
C MET A 316 24.29 5.53 -12.13
N TYR A 317 24.29 6.57 -11.32
CA TYR A 317 23.66 7.83 -11.68
C TYR A 317 24.32 8.46 -12.92
N ARG A 318 25.66 8.45 -13.00
CA ARG A 318 26.40 8.92 -14.19
C ARG A 318 26.07 8.11 -15.45
N ASP A 319 25.98 6.78 -15.33
CA ASP A 319 25.56 5.91 -16.44
C ASP A 319 24.14 6.25 -16.90
N LYS A 320 23.23 6.54 -15.95
CA LYS A 320 21.85 6.94 -16.23
C LYS A 320 21.77 8.27 -16.98
N GLU A 321 22.57 9.26 -16.61
CA GLU A 321 22.62 10.55 -17.31
C GLU A 321 23.16 10.41 -18.74
N LEU A 322 24.24 9.66 -18.93
CA LEU A 322 24.81 9.41 -20.26
C LEU A 322 23.82 8.73 -21.21
N ARG A 323 22.93 7.88 -20.70
CA ARG A 323 21.91 7.19 -21.48
C ARG A 323 20.67 8.04 -21.78
N ARG A 324 20.43 9.08 -20.97
CA ARG A 324 19.35 10.05 -21.20
C ARG A 324 19.71 11.11 -22.20
N ALA A 325 21.00 11.36 -22.46
CA ALA A 325 21.45 12.36 -23.42
C ALA A 325 20.99 12.00 -24.84
N PRO A 326 20.31 12.91 -25.58
CA PRO A 326 19.85 12.65 -26.92
C PRO A 326 21.05 12.48 -27.85
N GLY A 327 21.29 11.27 -28.36
CA GLY A 327 22.33 11.02 -29.38
C GLY A 327 23.21 9.79 -29.13
N THR A 328 23.19 9.16 -27.96
CA THR A 328 24.04 8.00 -27.68
C THR A 328 23.26 6.70 -27.83
N GLN A 329 22.99 6.29 -29.08
CA GLN A 329 22.74 4.87 -29.35
C GLN A 329 24.08 4.14 -29.17
N VAL A 330 24.30 3.61 -27.96
CA VAL A 330 25.41 2.67 -27.74
C VAL A 330 25.12 1.43 -28.61
N LYS A 331 25.89 1.29 -29.67
CA LYS A 331 25.96 0.05 -30.45
C LYS A 331 26.28 -1.08 -29.49
N ALA A 332 25.39 -2.06 -29.43
CA ALA A 332 25.50 -3.30 -28.66
C ALA A 332 26.69 -4.16 -29.12
#